data_e7a0b085a457cfb73c731fc188a2cf66
#
_entry.id   e7a0b085a457cfb73c731fc188a2cf66
#
_cell.length_a   1.000
_cell.length_b   1.000
_cell.length_c   1.000
_cell.angle_alpha   90.00
_cell.angle_beta   90.00
_cell.angle_gamma   90.00
#
_symmetry.space_group_name_H-M   'P 1'
#
loop_
_entity.id
_entity.type
_entity.pdbx_description
1 polymer ?
#
loop_
_entity_poly.entity_id
_entity_poly.type
_entity_poly.pdbx_seq_one_letter_code
_entity_poly.pdbx_strand_id
1 'polypeptide(L)'
;MSVLVCVPVYNGFDSVSRCLDALASAQVKTQFRTLLINDASPDERIRPLLDRYALAHADTQVRHNAINRGFTWNVNQAFIAARADEPLCLLNSDTLVTDGWLDAMLECLADDALIGTITPFSNNATICSFPD
;
A
#
# COMPACT_ATOMS: atom_id res chain seq x y z
N MET A 1 -13.98 5.98 -9.78
CA MET A 1 -12.61 6.41 -9.45
C MET A 1 -11.85 5.20 -8.95
N SER A 2 -10.67 4.95 -9.45
CA SER A 2 -9.78 3.88 -8.97
C SER A 2 -8.64 4.51 -8.18
N VAL A 3 -8.12 3.80 -7.18
CA VAL A 3 -6.99 4.24 -6.34
C VAL A 3 -5.78 3.37 -6.65
N LEU A 4 -4.58 3.96 -6.71
CA LEU A 4 -3.34 3.20 -6.69
C LEU A 4 -2.90 2.97 -5.24
N VAL A 5 -2.89 1.74 -4.78
CA VAL A 5 -2.32 1.34 -3.49
C VAL A 5 -0.90 0.85 -3.70
N CYS A 6 0.08 1.59 -3.20
CA CYS A 6 1.49 1.22 -3.28
C CYS A 6 1.98 0.66 -1.95
N VAL A 7 2.60 -0.51 -1.98
CA VAL A 7 3.21 -1.18 -0.83
C VAL A 7 4.70 -1.34 -1.08
N PRO A 8 5.54 -0.43 -0.54
CA PRO A 8 6.98 -0.62 -0.55
C PRO A 8 7.38 -1.72 0.43
N VAL A 9 8.22 -2.65 -0.01
CA VAL A 9 8.60 -3.85 0.75
C VAL A 9 10.11 -3.95 0.85
N TYR A 10 10.61 -4.10 2.08
CA TYR A 10 11.99 -4.46 2.37
C TYR A 10 12.04 -5.42 3.55
N ASN A 11 12.32 -6.70 3.31
CA ASN A 11 12.30 -7.77 4.33
C ASN A 11 10.94 -7.87 5.09
N GLY A 12 10.96 -8.49 6.26
CA GLY A 12 9.78 -8.61 7.11
C GLY A 12 8.74 -9.57 6.56
N PHE A 13 9.15 -10.79 6.15
CA PHE A 13 8.28 -11.76 5.49
C PHE A 13 6.93 -11.96 6.18
N ASP A 14 6.91 -12.17 7.50
CA ASP A 14 5.67 -12.44 8.23
C ASP A 14 4.74 -11.23 8.24
N SER A 15 5.29 -10.02 8.45
CA SER A 15 4.52 -8.78 8.41
C SER A 15 3.98 -8.49 7.01
N VAL A 16 4.78 -8.69 5.98
CA VAL A 16 4.37 -8.52 4.58
C VAL A 16 3.27 -9.51 4.21
N SER A 17 3.41 -10.78 4.58
CA SER A 17 2.39 -11.80 4.33
C SER A 17 1.05 -11.42 4.97
N ARG A 18 1.06 -11.01 6.23
CA ARG A 18 -0.15 -10.56 6.94
C ARG A 18 -0.76 -9.29 6.35
N CYS A 19 0.07 -8.34 5.92
CA CYS A 19 -0.39 -7.13 5.24
C CYS A 19 -1.12 -7.46 3.94
N LEU A 20 -0.55 -8.35 3.12
CA LEU A 20 -1.16 -8.77 1.86
C LEU A 20 -2.44 -9.58 2.07
N ASP A 21 -2.48 -10.45 3.08
CA ASP A 21 -3.69 -11.19 3.44
C ASP A 21 -4.80 -10.23 3.90
N ALA A 22 -4.49 -9.23 4.72
CA ALA A 22 -5.44 -8.21 5.13
C ALA A 22 -5.94 -7.39 3.93
N LEU A 23 -5.05 -7.00 3.02
CA LEU A 23 -5.40 -6.24 1.81
C LEU A 23 -6.32 -7.05 0.89
N ALA A 24 -6.07 -8.35 0.75
CA ALA A 24 -6.88 -9.23 -0.07
C ALA A 24 -8.26 -9.54 0.52
N SER A 25 -8.38 -9.58 1.85
CA SER A 25 -9.61 -9.98 2.55
C SER A 25 -10.51 -8.81 2.93
N ALA A 26 -9.97 -7.59 3.08
CA ALA A 26 -10.73 -6.42 3.47
C ALA A 26 -11.83 -6.08 2.43
N GLN A 27 -13.05 -5.92 2.91
CA GLN A 27 -14.18 -5.57 2.07
C GLN A 27 -14.21 -4.05 1.85
N VAL A 28 -14.02 -3.62 0.62
CA VAL A 28 -14.12 -2.22 0.21
C VAL A 28 -14.96 -2.10 -1.05
N LYS A 29 -15.69 -1.00 -1.21
CA LYS A 29 -16.48 -0.70 -2.41
C LYS A 29 -15.65 -0.05 -3.50
N THR A 30 -14.65 0.71 -3.07
CA THR A 30 -13.72 1.42 -3.95
C THR A 30 -12.87 0.44 -4.73
N GLN A 31 -12.84 0.60 -6.04
CA GLN A 31 -11.90 -0.15 -6.88
C GLN A 31 -10.49 0.39 -6.66
N PHE A 32 -9.53 -0.49 -6.54
CA PHE A 32 -8.12 -0.12 -6.48
C PHE A 32 -7.26 -1.13 -7.24
N ARG A 33 -6.12 -0.66 -7.66
CA ARG A 33 -5.03 -1.50 -8.18
C ARG A 33 -3.85 -1.42 -7.24
N THR A 34 -3.04 -2.45 -7.22
CA THR A 34 -1.93 -2.57 -6.27
C THR A 34 -0.59 -2.50 -7.00
N LEU A 35 0.36 -1.75 -6.43
CA LEU A 35 1.75 -1.74 -6.84
C LEU A 35 2.63 -2.20 -5.68
N LEU A 36 3.20 -3.39 -5.79
CA LEU A 36 4.15 -3.92 -4.83
C LEU A 36 5.57 -3.62 -5.32
N ILE A 37 6.39 -2.98 -4.49
CA ILE A 37 7.78 -2.66 -4.84
C ILE A 37 8.70 -3.37 -3.86
N ASN A 38 9.36 -4.43 -4.31
CA ASN A 38 10.39 -5.11 -3.54
C ASN A 38 11.74 -4.37 -3.70
N ASP A 39 12.19 -3.73 -2.64
CA ASP A 39 13.39 -2.92 -2.63
C ASP A 39 14.67 -3.75 -2.41
N ALA A 40 14.85 -4.78 -3.22
CA ALA A 40 15.97 -5.72 -3.13
C ALA A 40 16.07 -6.40 -1.75
N SER A 41 14.96 -6.93 -1.25
CA SER A 41 14.93 -7.65 0.03
C SER A 41 15.92 -8.80 0.04
N PRO A 42 16.83 -8.88 1.04
CA PRO A 42 17.73 -10.03 1.20
C PRO A 42 17.00 -11.34 1.50
N ASP A 43 15.83 -11.29 2.13
CA ASP A 43 15.01 -12.48 2.40
C ASP A 43 14.44 -13.03 1.09
N GLU A 44 14.96 -14.17 0.65
CA GLU A 44 14.58 -14.83 -0.61
C GLU A 44 13.10 -15.24 -0.68
N ARG A 45 12.40 -15.29 0.45
CA ARG A 45 10.96 -15.62 0.52
C ARG A 45 10.07 -14.48 0.04
N ILE A 46 10.57 -13.22 0.06
CA ILE A 46 9.79 -12.04 -0.33
C ILE A 46 9.40 -12.08 -1.80
N ARG A 47 10.34 -12.31 -2.71
CA ARG A 47 10.06 -12.34 -4.15
C ARG A 47 8.92 -13.29 -4.51
N PRO A 48 8.98 -14.59 -4.17
CA PRO A 48 7.89 -15.50 -4.52
C PRO A 48 6.57 -15.20 -3.81
N LEU A 49 6.60 -14.59 -2.62
CA LEU A 49 5.40 -14.13 -1.93
C LEU A 49 4.66 -13.06 -2.76
N LEU A 50 5.38 -12.02 -3.21
CA LEU A 50 4.81 -10.93 -3.99
C LEU A 50 4.33 -11.39 -5.37
N ASP A 51 5.12 -12.22 -6.04
CA ASP A 51 4.78 -12.76 -7.37
C ASP A 51 3.52 -13.63 -7.30
N ARG A 52 3.38 -14.46 -6.26
CA ARG A 52 2.18 -15.27 -6.03
C ARG A 52 0.95 -14.42 -5.74
N TYR A 53 1.11 -13.35 -4.96
CA TYR A 53 0.01 -12.41 -4.72
C TYR A 53 -0.47 -11.78 -6.02
N ALA A 54 0.44 -11.32 -6.88
CA ALA A 54 0.10 -10.73 -8.17
C ALA A 54 -0.60 -11.72 -9.12
N LEU A 55 -0.20 -12.99 -9.10
CA LEU A 55 -0.89 -14.02 -9.90
C LEU A 55 -2.33 -14.27 -9.45
N ALA A 56 -2.62 -14.10 -8.16
CA ALA A 56 -3.96 -14.28 -7.61
C ALA A 56 -4.84 -13.03 -7.73
N HIS A 57 -4.27 -11.84 -7.97
CA HIS A 57 -4.98 -10.56 -7.99
C HIS A 57 -4.61 -9.78 -9.26
N ALA A 58 -5.50 -9.83 -10.27
CA ALA A 58 -5.24 -9.35 -11.64
C ALA A 58 -4.84 -7.86 -11.74
N ASP A 59 -5.32 -7.02 -10.82
CA ASP A 59 -4.99 -5.59 -10.77
C ASP A 59 -3.72 -5.28 -9.94
N THR A 60 -2.84 -6.26 -9.78
CA THR A 60 -1.58 -6.13 -9.05
C THR A 60 -0.39 -6.14 -9.98
N GLN A 61 0.48 -5.14 -9.84
CA GLN A 61 1.79 -5.06 -10.46
C GLN A 61 2.88 -5.25 -9.41
N VAL A 62 3.90 -6.05 -9.72
CA VAL A 62 5.10 -6.19 -8.88
C VAL A 62 6.31 -5.61 -9.59
N ARG A 63 7.14 -4.90 -8.86
CA ARG A 63 8.47 -4.45 -9.30
C ARG A 63 9.52 -4.96 -8.32
N HIS A 64 10.58 -5.54 -8.84
CA HIS A 64 11.72 -6.00 -8.05
C HIS A 64 12.94 -5.14 -8.39
N ASN A 65 13.35 -4.29 -7.44
CA ASN A 65 14.56 -3.49 -7.61
C ASN A 65 15.81 -4.41 -7.61
N ALA A 66 16.77 -4.10 -8.46
CA ALA A 66 18.05 -4.83 -8.50
C ALA A 66 18.94 -4.54 -7.28
N ILE A 67 18.81 -3.32 -6.72
CA ILE A 67 19.51 -2.85 -5.52
C ILE A 67 18.55 -2.10 -4.62
N ASN A 68 18.87 -2.01 -3.33
CA ASN A 68 18.10 -1.20 -2.39
C ASN A 68 18.19 0.29 -2.78
N ARG A 69 17.04 0.94 -2.96
CA ARG A 69 16.90 2.33 -3.36
C ARG A 69 16.39 3.23 -2.24
N GLY A 70 15.82 2.65 -1.20
CA GLY A 70 15.21 3.36 -0.08
C GLY A 70 13.76 3.75 -0.31
N PHE A 71 13.10 4.07 0.80
CA PHE A 71 11.67 4.37 0.84
C PHE A 71 11.26 5.52 -0.11
N THR A 72 11.95 6.65 -0.04
CA THR A 72 11.63 7.84 -0.84
C THR A 72 11.68 7.56 -2.34
N TRP A 73 12.68 6.82 -2.80
CA TRP A 73 12.78 6.45 -4.20
C TRP A 73 11.60 5.58 -4.65
N ASN A 74 11.23 4.58 -3.84
CA ASN A 74 10.10 3.70 -4.12
C ASN A 74 8.77 4.46 -4.14
N VAL A 75 8.57 5.40 -3.23
CA VAL A 75 7.39 6.29 -3.22
C VAL A 75 7.33 7.13 -4.50
N ASN A 76 8.46 7.68 -4.95
CA ASN A 76 8.51 8.42 -6.20
C ASN A 76 8.15 7.55 -7.41
N GLN A 77 8.51 6.25 -7.40
CA GLN A 77 8.06 5.32 -8.44
C GLN A 77 6.55 5.12 -8.42
N ALA A 78 5.93 5.17 -7.25
CA ALA A 78 4.47 5.10 -7.15
C ALA A 78 3.80 6.34 -7.75
N PHE A 79 4.31 7.54 -7.49
CA PHE A 79 3.83 8.77 -8.14
C PHE A 79 3.94 8.71 -9.66
N ILE A 80 5.03 8.17 -10.19
CA ILE A 80 5.22 8.00 -11.64
C ILE A 80 4.22 6.96 -12.21
N ALA A 81 3.88 5.94 -11.43
CA ALA A 81 2.97 4.88 -11.85
C ALA A 81 1.49 5.26 -11.73
N ALA A 82 1.16 6.27 -10.93
CA ALA A 82 -0.20 6.79 -10.80
C ALA A 82 -0.66 7.43 -12.11
N ARG A 83 -1.93 7.24 -12.44
CA ARG A 83 -2.57 7.89 -13.59
C ARG A 83 -2.94 9.33 -13.23
N ALA A 84 -3.22 10.14 -14.25
CA ALA A 84 -3.78 11.46 -14.02
C ALA A 84 -5.10 11.33 -13.22
N ASP A 85 -5.24 12.17 -12.20
CA ASP A 85 -6.41 12.21 -11.30
C ASP A 85 -6.66 10.92 -10.50
N GLU A 86 -5.69 10.01 -10.43
CA GLU A 86 -5.76 8.81 -9.61
C GLU A 86 -5.18 9.08 -8.22
N PRO A 87 -5.97 8.98 -7.15
CA PRO A 87 -5.43 9.06 -5.80
C PRO A 87 -4.38 7.98 -5.54
N LEU A 88 -3.31 8.35 -4.87
CA LEU A 88 -2.25 7.43 -4.45
C LEU A 88 -2.34 7.17 -2.94
N CYS A 89 -2.49 5.92 -2.58
CA CYS A 89 -2.38 5.45 -1.21
C CYS A 89 -1.03 4.78 -0.98
N LEU A 90 -0.26 5.28 -0.02
CA LEU A 90 0.97 4.63 0.43
C LEU A 90 0.65 3.76 1.64
N LEU A 91 0.81 2.46 1.51
CA LEU A 91 0.52 1.48 2.54
C LEU A 91 1.82 0.82 3.01
N ASN A 92 2.17 0.99 4.28
CA ASN A 92 3.32 0.30 4.85
C ASN A 92 3.10 -1.21 4.86
N SER A 93 4.16 -1.97 4.58
CA SER A 93 4.12 -3.43 4.43
C SER A 93 3.86 -4.20 5.74
N ASP A 94 3.74 -3.52 6.86
CA ASP A 94 3.39 -4.05 8.19
C ASP A 94 2.00 -3.60 8.67
N THR A 95 1.23 -2.95 7.82
CA THR A 95 -0.11 -2.45 8.13
C THR A 95 -1.16 -3.53 7.91
N LEU A 96 -2.11 -3.65 8.83
CA LEU A 96 -3.28 -4.51 8.72
C LEU A 96 -4.51 -3.63 8.48
N VAL A 97 -4.97 -3.58 7.24
CA VAL A 97 -6.19 -2.86 6.87
C VAL A 97 -7.44 -3.64 7.27
N THR A 98 -8.53 -2.93 7.48
CA THR A 98 -9.83 -3.49 7.89
C THR A 98 -10.92 -3.16 6.86
N ASP A 99 -12.10 -3.76 7.00
CA ASP A 99 -13.23 -3.48 6.11
C ASP A 99 -13.53 -1.97 6.05
N GLY A 100 -13.81 -1.47 4.86
CA GLY A 100 -14.18 -0.08 4.61
C GLY A 100 -13.04 0.94 4.72
N TRP A 101 -11.80 0.52 5.02
CA TRP A 101 -10.68 1.43 5.27
C TRP A 101 -10.46 2.45 4.16
N LEU A 102 -10.48 2.01 2.91
CA LEU A 102 -10.23 2.87 1.75
C LEU A 102 -11.43 3.76 1.44
N ASP A 103 -12.64 3.22 1.61
CA ASP A 103 -13.88 3.97 1.42
C ASP A 103 -13.97 5.14 2.39
N ALA A 104 -13.67 4.93 3.67
CA ALA A 104 -13.68 5.96 4.70
C ALA A 104 -12.65 7.07 4.41
N MET A 105 -11.46 6.72 3.93
CA MET A 105 -10.45 7.70 3.53
C MET A 105 -10.92 8.55 2.34
N LEU A 106 -11.54 7.94 1.34
CA LEU A 106 -12.03 8.67 0.17
C LEU A 106 -13.26 9.55 0.50
N GLU A 107 -14.15 9.10 1.37
CA GLU A 107 -15.26 9.91 1.87
C GLU A 107 -14.71 11.19 2.52
N CYS A 108 -13.74 11.05 3.43
CA CYS A 108 -13.10 12.20 4.06
C CYS A 108 -12.39 13.12 3.04
N LEU A 109 -11.75 12.57 2.01
CA LEU A 109 -11.12 13.36 0.95
C LEU A 109 -12.13 14.13 0.10
N ALA A 110 -13.34 13.61 -0.03
CA ALA A 110 -14.41 14.23 -0.82
C ALA A 110 -15.15 15.35 -0.06
N ASP A 111 -15.02 15.42 1.26
CA ASP A 111 -15.72 16.41 2.10
C ASP A 111 -15.28 17.86 1.82
N ASP A 112 -14.02 18.05 1.43
CA ASP A 112 -13.49 19.38 1.11
C ASP A 112 -12.49 19.31 -0.04
N ALA A 113 -12.72 20.06 -1.10
CA ALA A 113 -11.85 20.14 -2.27
C ALA A 113 -10.43 20.70 -1.97
N LEU A 114 -10.22 21.28 -0.79
CA LEU A 114 -8.91 21.77 -0.35
C LEU A 114 -8.06 20.69 0.34
N ILE A 115 -8.64 19.52 0.66
CA ILE A 115 -7.90 18.42 1.26
C ILE A 115 -7.02 17.77 0.17
N GLY A 116 -5.72 17.91 0.32
CA GLY A 116 -4.73 17.30 -0.59
C GLY A 116 -4.18 15.97 -0.10
N THR A 117 -4.21 15.71 1.22
CA THR A 117 -3.69 14.48 1.83
C THR A 117 -4.50 14.07 3.03
N ILE A 118 -4.57 12.76 3.28
CA ILE A 118 -5.22 12.16 4.45
C ILE A 118 -4.31 11.11 5.05
N THR A 119 -4.20 11.11 6.36
CA THR A 119 -3.51 10.06 7.13
C THR A 119 -4.45 9.57 8.22
N PRO A 120 -4.84 8.29 8.22
CA PRO A 120 -5.69 7.75 9.28
C PRO A 120 -4.92 7.65 10.61
N PHE A 121 -5.65 7.59 11.73
CA PHE A 121 -5.04 7.24 13.01
C PHE A 121 -4.56 5.79 12.99
N SER A 122 -3.38 5.56 13.56
CA SER A 122 -2.80 4.24 13.77
C SER A 122 -2.93 3.83 15.25
N ASN A 123 -2.91 2.54 15.52
CA ASN A 123 -2.79 2.02 16.88
C ASN A 123 -1.33 1.86 17.34
N ASN A 124 -0.37 2.13 16.47
CA ASN A 124 1.06 2.01 16.78
C ASN A 124 1.89 2.92 15.86
N ALA A 125 1.90 4.21 16.14
CA ALA A 125 2.70 5.19 15.39
C ALA A 125 3.17 6.33 16.30
N THR A 126 4.22 7.03 15.89
CA THR A 126 4.78 8.19 16.62
C THR A 126 3.90 9.43 16.48
N ILE A 127 3.21 9.54 15.34
CA ILE A 127 2.25 10.62 15.03
C ILE A 127 0.98 9.99 14.46
N CYS A 128 -0.14 10.70 14.53
CA CYS A 128 -1.43 10.18 14.11
C CYS A 128 -1.75 8.82 14.77
N SER A 129 -1.46 8.70 16.07
CA SER A 129 -1.72 7.52 16.88
C SER A 129 -2.76 7.82 17.95
N PHE A 130 -3.54 6.81 18.32
CA PHE A 130 -4.39 6.94 19.50
C PHE A 130 -3.51 7.08 20.73
N PRO A 131 -3.84 7.97 21.68
CA PRO A 131 -3.14 8.02 22.96
C PRO A 131 -3.34 6.70 23.72
N ASP A 132 -2.28 6.23 24.40
CA ASP A 132 -2.32 5.08 25.29
C ASP A 132 -3.14 5.39 26.56
#